data_c88596fdd2326151ec119d445ad660c6
#
_entry.id   c88596fdd2326151ec119d445ad660c6
#
_cell.length_a   1.000
_cell.length_b   1.000
_cell.length_c   1.000
_cell.angle_alpha   90.00
_cell.angle_beta   90.00
_cell.angle_gamma   90.00
#
_symmetry.space_group_name_H-M   'P 1'
#
loop_
_entity.id
_entity.type
_entity.pdbx_description
1 polymer ?
#
loop_
_entity_poly.entity_id
_entity_poly.type
_entity_poly.pdbx_seq_one_letter_code
_entity_poly.pdbx_strand_id
1 'polypeptide(L)'
;MLLIANIIVFFVTFLPDFAHSYWPLTLFGAYPSPSIGNVIGKFGLVPALILNGDQIYTFFTSMFLHADLIHLGGNMLFLYVFGDNVEDTFGHVRYLLFYLVSGIGASSLHIYAALSLGGSAIPTIGASGAIAGVLGAYFVLFPRSKILTLVFLFWITIVAIPAVVFLGLWFVYQFLYGSIGAGGGVAYWAHVGGFVTGIVFGVAWRGRRRKRGL
;
A
#
# COMPACT_ATOMS: atom_id res chain seq x y z
N MET A 1 4.97 3.53 14.62
CA MET A 1 5.04 2.06 14.83
C MET A 1 5.02 1.26 13.52
N LEU A 2 4.09 1.50 12.60
CA LEU A 2 3.97 0.75 11.32
C LEU A 2 5.23 0.83 10.44
N LEU A 3 5.88 2.01 10.32
CA LEU A 3 7.15 2.18 9.61
C LEU A 3 8.21 1.20 10.11
N ILE A 4 8.42 1.17 11.43
CA ILE A 4 9.43 0.31 12.05
C ILE A 4 9.11 -1.17 11.83
N ALA A 5 7.85 -1.58 11.95
CA ALA A 5 7.42 -2.96 11.71
C ALA A 5 7.74 -3.41 10.27
N ASN A 6 7.43 -2.59 9.25
CA ASN A 6 7.74 -2.91 7.86
C ASN A 6 9.25 -3.03 7.62
N ILE A 7 10.04 -2.10 8.18
CA ILE A 7 11.51 -2.11 8.06
C ILE A 7 12.09 -3.36 8.71
N ILE A 8 11.65 -3.71 9.93
CA ILE A 8 12.14 -4.91 10.63
C ILE A 8 11.80 -6.18 9.83
N VAL A 9 10.53 -6.33 9.40
CA VAL A 9 10.11 -7.49 8.61
C VAL A 9 10.94 -7.61 7.34
N PHE A 10 11.18 -6.51 6.63
CA PHE A 10 11.99 -6.50 5.41
C PHE A 10 13.40 -7.03 5.66
N PHE A 11 14.13 -6.48 6.63
CA PHE A 11 15.49 -6.92 6.89
C PHE A 11 15.55 -8.36 7.41
N VAL A 12 14.61 -8.79 8.24
CA VAL A 12 14.53 -10.18 8.70
C VAL A 12 14.32 -11.15 7.54
N THR A 13 13.50 -10.79 6.55
CA THR A 13 13.25 -11.63 5.38
C THR A 13 14.43 -11.68 4.40
N PHE A 14 15.29 -10.65 4.39
CA PHE A 14 16.51 -10.60 3.59
C PHE A 14 17.76 -11.15 4.27
N LEU A 15 17.74 -11.38 5.58
CA LEU A 15 18.92 -11.86 6.33
C LEU A 15 19.65 -13.05 5.68
N PRO A 16 18.94 -14.09 5.16
CA PRO A 16 19.61 -15.21 4.51
C PRO A 16 20.38 -14.83 3.25
N ASP A 17 19.91 -13.81 2.50
CA ASP A 17 20.53 -13.39 1.23
C ASP A 17 21.87 -12.67 1.47
N PHE A 18 22.09 -12.05 2.64
CA PHE A 18 23.35 -11.39 2.97
C PHE A 18 24.56 -12.35 3.03
N ALA A 19 24.32 -13.65 3.15
CA ALA A 19 25.36 -14.65 3.04
C ALA A 19 25.90 -14.86 1.62
N HIS A 20 25.21 -14.33 0.60
CA HIS A 20 25.56 -14.52 -0.81
C HIS A 20 26.22 -13.26 -1.39
N SER A 21 27.19 -13.44 -2.27
CA SER A 21 27.95 -12.32 -2.88
C SER A 21 27.10 -11.37 -3.74
N TYR A 22 25.93 -11.82 -4.21
CA TYR A 22 25.00 -11.03 -5.02
C TYR A 22 23.92 -10.28 -4.21
N TRP A 23 23.99 -10.29 -2.87
CA TRP A 23 22.99 -9.65 -2.01
C TRP A 23 22.72 -8.17 -2.32
N PRO A 24 23.70 -7.35 -2.79
CA PRO A 24 23.37 -5.97 -3.16
C PRO A 24 22.41 -5.90 -4.34
N LEU A 25 22.52 -6.82 -5.31
CA LEU A 25 21.65 -6.86 -6.48
C LEU A 25 20.23 -7.31 -6.13
N THR A 26 20.09 -8.26 -5.20
CA THR A 26 18.78 -8.71 -4.70
C THR A 26 18.09 -7.61 -3.88
N LEU A 27 18.85 -6.87 -3.07
CA LEU A 27 18.33 -5.80 -2.23
C LEU A 27 17.67 -4.66 -3.04
N PHE A 28 18.20 -4.37 -4.22
CA PHE A 28 17.67 -3.35 -5.12
C PHE A 28 16.78 -3.90 -6.25
N GLY A 29 16.41 -5.18 -6.17
CA GLY A 29 15.51 -5.81 -7.15
C GLY A 29 16.15 -6.10 -8.51
N ALA A 30 17.47 -5.91 -8.65
CA ALA A 30 18.19 -6.20 -9.89
C ALA A 30 18.46 -7.70 -10.11
N TYR A 31 18.29 -8.52 -9.06
CA TYR A 31 18.43 -9.97 -9.10
C TYR A 31 17.36 -10.62 -8.19
N PRO A 32 16.76 -11.77 -8.59
CA PRO A 32 15.78 -12.47 -7.77
C PRO A 32 16.37 -12.89 -6.42
N SER A 33 15.67 -12.58 -5.33
CA SER A 33 16.01 -13.04 -4.00
C SER A 33 15.38 -14.41 -3.72
N PRO A 34 16.15 -15.49 -3.54
CA PRO A 34 15.60 -16.79 -3.19
C PRO A 34 14.87 -16.79 -1.85
N SER A 35 15.39 -16.05 -0.86
CA SER A 35 14.80 -15.93 0.47
C SER A 35 13.43 -15.25 0.38
N ILE A 36 13.36 -14.11 -0.28
CA ILE A 36 12.10 -13.40 -0.50
C ILE A 36 11.13 -14.24 -1.31
N GLY A 37 11.56 -14.96 -2.36
CA GLY A 37 10.69 -15.83 -3.14
C GLY A 37 10.00 -16.89 -2.28
N ASN A 38 10.74 -17.54 -1.37
CA ASN A 38 10.18 -18.51 -0.42
C ASN A 38 9.21 -17.86 0.58
N VAL A 39 9.53 -16.67 1.09
CA VAL A 39 8.67 -15.93 2.03
C VAL A 39 7.39 -15.45 1.34
N ILE A 40 7.48 -14.95 0.10
CA ILE A 40 6.32 -14.53 -0.70
C ILE A 40 5.38 -15.70 -0.96
N GLY A 41 5.90 -16.88 -1.31
CA GLY A 41 5.09 -18.08 -1.53
C GLY A 41 4.32 -18.54 -0.29
N LYS A 42 4.86 -18.30 0.90
CA LYS A 42 4.24 -18.71 2.17
C LYS A 42 3.37 -17.64 2.80
N PHE A 43 3.75 -16.37 2.73
CA PHE A 43 3.15 -15.27 3.47
C PHE A 43 2.55 -14.16 2.59
N GLY A 44 2.77 -14.21 1.27
CA GLY A 44 2.10 -13.36 0.29
C GLY A 44 0.66 -13.83 0.05
N LEU A 45 -0.21 -12.91 -0.29
CA LEU A 45 -1.61 -13.19 -0.55
C LEU A 45 -1.77 -13.73 -1.98
N VAL A 46 -2.20 -14.97 -2.09
CA VAL A 46 -2.54 -15.62 -3.38
C VAL A 46 -4.06 -15.75 -3.48
N PRO A 47 -4.73 -15.02 -4.39
CA PRO A 47 -6.19 -15.02 -4.50
C PRO A 47 -6.80 -16.43 -4.60
N ALA A 48 -6.22 -17.32 -5.38
CA ALA A 48 -6.71 -18.68 -5.55
C ALA A 48 -6.71 -19.50 -4.24
N LEU A 49 -5.69 -19.33 -3.39
CA LEU A 49 -5.60 -20.04 -2.12
C LEU A 49 -6.63 -19.50 -1.11
N ILE A 50 -6.81 -18.19 -1.06
CA ILE A 50 -7.82 -17.57 -0.20
C ILE A 50 -9.22 -18.09 -0.51
N LEU A 51 -9.56 -18.24 -1.79
CA LEU A 51 -10.88 -18.75 -2.19
C LEU A 51 -11.13 -20.21 -1.80
N ASN A 52 -10.08 -20.99 -1.73
CA ASN A 52 -10.15 -22.38 -1.25
C ASN A 52 -10.21 -22.45 0.29
N GLY A 53 -10.16 -21.32 0.99
CA GLY A 53 -10.09 -21.26 2.46
C GLY A 53 -8.67 -21.44 3.01
N ASP A 54 -7.66 -21.49 2.14
CA ASP A 54 -6.26 -21.67 2.52
C ASP A 54 -5.60 -20.32 2.80
N GLN A 55 -4.58 -20.34 3.66
CA GLN A 55 -3.68 -19.18 3.92
C GLN A 55 -4.41 -17.87 4.26
N ILE A 56 -5.55 -17.89 4.93
CA ILE A 56 -6.34 -16.69 5.31
C ILE A 56 -5.50 -15.65 6.08
N TYR A 57 -4.49 -16.09 6.84
CA TYR A 57 -3.57 -15.21 7.57
C TYR A 57 -2.80 -14.24 6.63
N THR A 58 -2.70 -14.56 5.33
CA THR A 58 -1.99 -13.73 4.35
C THR A 58 -2.67 -12.40 4.07
N PHE A 59 -3.94 -12.23 4.42
CA PHE A 59 -4.56 -10.91 4.47
C PHE A 59 -3.76 -9.91 5.32
N PHE A 60 -3.13 -10.40 6.39
CA PHE A 60 -2.33 -9.58 7.30
C PHE A 60 -0.84 -9.62 6.98
N THR A 61 -0.28 -10.81 6.75
CA THR A 61 1.16 -10.96 6.58
C THR A 61 1.67 -10.29 5.30
N SER A 62 0.89 -10.35 4.22
CA SER A 62 1.26 -9.74 2.94
C SER A 62 1.45 -8.23 3.03
N MET A 63 0.75 -7.54 3.96
CA MET A 63 0.86 -6.09 4.15
C MET A 63 2.23 -5.61 4.66
N PHE A 64 3.07 -6.53 5.16
CA PHE A 64 4.37 -6.21 5.74
C PHE A 64 5.54 -6.72 4.90
N LEU A 65 5.27 -7.43 3.81
CA LEU A 65 6.30 -7.97 2.92
C LEU A 65 6.62 -6.98 1.80
N HIS A 66 7.89 -6.93 1.42
CA HIS A 66 8.35 -6.11 0.30
C HIS A 66 9.37 -6.89 -0.53
N ALA A 67 9.30 -6.73 -1.86
CA ALA A 67 10.15 -7.48 -2.79
C ALA A 67 11.61 -7.00 -2.78
N ASP A 68 11.82 -5.70 -2.57
CA ASP A 68 13.11 -5.04 -2.61
C ASP A 68 13.09 -3.72 -1.84
N LEU A 69 14.25 -3.08 -1.73
CA LEU A 69 14.43 -1.83 -0.98
C LEU A 69 13.72 -0.64 -1.63
N ILE A 70 13.57 -0.63 -2.95
CA ILE A 70 12.86 0.44 -3.67
C ILE A 70 11.36 0.35 -3.37
N HIS A 71 10.81 -0.87 -3.38
CA HIS A 71 9.43 -1.14 -3.00
C HIS A 71 9.16 -0.75 -1.53
N LEU A 72 10.04 -1.15 -0.61
CA LEU A 72 9.95 -0.72 0.79
C LEU A 72 10.03 0.80 0.92
N GLY A 73 11.05 1.42 0.31
CA GLY A 73 11.31 2.85 0.40
C GLY A 73 10.13 3.69 -0.09
N GLY A 74 9.55 3.32 -1.23
CA GLY A 74 8.35 3.96 -1.76
C GLY A 74 7.16 3.88 -0.79
N ASN A 75 6.89 2.69 -0.24
CA ASN A 75 5.83 2.50 0.76
C ASN A 75 6.08 3.33 2.03
N MET A 76 7.29 3.31 2.56
CA MET A 76 7.64 4.04 3.78
C MET A 76 7.58 5.56 3.56
N LEU A 77 7.97 6.06 2.40
CA LEU A 77 7.84 7.47 2.05
C LEU A 77 6.37 7.93 2.08
N PHE A 78 5.47 7.20 1.42
CA PHE A 78 4.05 7.53 1.43
C PHE A 78 3.42 7.40 2.81
N LEU A 79 3.77 6.35 3.56
CA LEU A 79 3.30 6.17 4.93
C LEU A 79 3.79 7.29 5.86
N TYR A 80 5.02 7.76 5.70
CA TYR A 80 5.58 8.88 6.46
C TYR A 80 4.89 10.20 6.13
N VAL A 81 4.73 10.52 4.84
CA VAL A 81 4.18 11.81 4.40
C VAL A 81 2.70 11.97 4.75
N PHE A 82 1.91 10.90 4.61
CA PHE A 82 0.45 10.97 4.75
C PHE A 82 -0.06 10.33 6.05
N GLY A 83 0.69 9.39 6.62
CA GLY A 83 0.25 8.60 7.76
C GLY A 83 0.14 9.40 9.04
N ASP A 84 1.10 10.26 9.33
CA ASP A 84 1.19 11.05 10.55
C ASP A 84 -0.08 11.88 10.80
N ASN A 85 -0.50 12.67 9.83
CA ASN A 85 -1.70 13.51 9.94
C ASN A 85 -3.00 12.69 10.14
N VAL A 86 -3.10 11.52 9.51
CA VAL A 86 -4.26 10.63 9.68
C VAL A 86 -4.21 9.96 11.04
N GLU A 87 -3.03 9.52 11.50
CA GLU A 87 -2.81 8.95 12.83
C GLU A 87 -3.16 9.94 13.92
N ASP A 88 -2.71 11.19 13.84
CA ASP A 88 -3.06 12.28 14.77
C ASP A 88 -4.58 12.52 14.82
N THR A 89 -5.24 12.41 13.67
CA THR A 89 -6.69 12.60 13.58
C THR A 89 -7.48 11.46 14.22
N PHE A 90 -7.06 10.20 14.00
CA PHE A 90 -7.78 9.02 14.49
C PHE A 90 -7.33 8.57 15.89
N GLY A 91 -6.11 8.90 16.28
CA GLY A 91 -5.40 8.36 17.43
C GLY A 91 -4.80 6.99 17.15
N HIS A 92 -3.68 6.66 17.81
CA HIS A 92 -2.81 5.53 17.49
C HIS A 92 -3.53 4.18 17.32
N VAL A 93 -4.38 3.79 18.27
CA VAL A 93 -5.06 2.48 18.23
C VAL A 93 -6.05 2.40 17.07
N ARG A 94 -6.85 3.46 16.87
CA ARG A 94 -7.84 3.49 15.79
C ARG A 94 -7.18 3.58 14.42
N TYR A 95 -6.04 4.26 14.33
CA TYR A 95 -5.25 4.32 13.12
C TYR A 95 -4.69 2.94 12.75
N LEU A 96 -4.16 2.17 13.71
CA LEU A 96 -3.71 0.81 13.47
C LEU A 96 -4.86 -0.08 12.97
N LEU A 97 -6.02 -0.05 13.63
CA LEU A 97 -7.18 -0.82 13.19
C LEU A 97 -7.66 -0.38 11.81
N PHE A 98 -7.71 0.92 11.55
CA PHE A 98 -8.04 1.48 10.24
C PHE A 98 -7.08 1.02 9.15
N TYR A 99 -5.77 1.03 9.42
CA TYR A 99 -4.74 0.55 8.49
C TYR A 99 -4.96 -0.92 8.11
N LEU A 100 -5.18 -1.78 9.10
CA LEU A 100 -5.44 -3.21 8.88
C LEU A 100 -6.74 -3.45 8.10
N VAL A 101 -7.82 -2.75 8.45
CA VAL A 101 -9.10 -2.84 7.72
C VAL A 101 -8.96 -2.32 6.29
N SER A 102 -8.18 -1.26 6.07
CA SER A 102 -7.89 -0.75 4.73
C SER A 102 -7.13 -1.77 3.88
N GLY A 103 -6.17 -2.48 4.47
CA GLY A 103 -5.46 -3.57 3.81
C GLY A 103 -6.37 -4.75 3.46
N ILE A 104 -7.32 -5.11 4.33
CA ILE A 104 -8.32 -6.13 4.04
C ILE A 104 -9.21 -5.68 2.88
N GLY A 105 -9.71 -4.43 2.88
CA GLY A 105 -10.51 -3.87 1.79
C GLY A 105 -9.75 -3.86 0.45
N ALA A 106 -8.46 -3.51 0.50
CA ALA A 106 -7.54 -3.57 -0.63
C ALA A 106 -7.43 -4.99 -1.20
N SER A 107 -7.11 -5.94 -0.34
CA SER A 107 -6.96 -7.35 -0.71
C SER A 107 -8.26 -7.95 -1.26
N SER A 108 -9.41 -7.61 -0.67
CA SER A 108 -10.72 -8.10 -1.11
C SER A 108 -11.04 -7.64 -2.54
N LEU A 109 -10.82 -6.36 -2.87
CA LEU A 109 -11.05 -5.87 -4.22
C LEU A 109 -10.03 -6.45 -5.21
N HIS A 110 -8.77 -6.63 -4.78
CA HIS A 110 -7.76 -7.28 -5.60
C HIS A 110 -8.12 -8.74 -5.94
N ILE A 111 -8.56 -9.53 -4.95
CA ILE A 111 -9.02 -10.91 -5.15
C ILE A 111 -10.17 -10.93 -6.16
N TYR A 112 -11.18 -10.09 -5.99
CA TYR A 112 -12.31 -10.00 -6.91
C TYR A 112 -11.86 -9.68 -8.35
N ALA A 113 -10.98 -8.71 -8.51
CA ALA A 113 -10.44 -8.34 -9.81
C ALA A 113 -9.58 -9.46 -10.44
N ALA A 114 -8.74 -10.11 -9.65
CA ALA A 114 -7.88 -11.21 -10.12
C ALA A 114 -8.68 -12.42 -10.62
N LEU A 115 -9.87 -12.66 -10.07
CA LEU A 115 -10.80 -13.68 -10.56
C LEU A 115 -11.40 -13.31 -11.92
N SER A 116 -11.75 -12.04 -12.10
CA SER A 116 -12.46 -11.57 -13.28
C SER A 116 -11.52 -11.29 -14.45
N LEU A 117 -10.29 -10.83 -14.16
CA LEU A 117 -9.32 -10.38 -15.15
C LEU A 117 -8.14 -11.34 -15.35
N GLY A 118 -8.05 -12.40 -14.54
CA GLY A 118 -6.92 -13.32 -14.50
C GLY A 118 -5.86 -12.91 -13.47
N GLY A 119 -4.91 -13.82 -13.21
CA GLY A 119 -3.82 -13.58 -12.24
C GLY A 119 -4.09 -14.10 -10.83
N SER A 120 -5.12 -14.94 -10.64
CA SER A 120 -5.49 -15.48 -9.32
C SER A 120 -4.40 -16.32 -8.63
N ALA A 121 -3.43 -16.83 -9.41
CA ALA A 121 -2.28 -17.57 -8.88
C ALA A 121 -1.07 -16.70 -8.54
N ILE A 122 -1.12 -15.38 -8.83
CA ILE A 122 0.01 -14.47 -8.60
C ILE A 122 -0.03 -13.96 -7.16
N PRO A 123 1.04 -14.20 -6.37
CA PRO A 123 1.10 -13.67 -5.01
C PRO A 123 1.22 -12.14 -5.02
N THR A 124 0.49 -11.51 -4.11
CA THR A 124 0.49 -10.06 -3.90
C THR A 124 1.07 -9.74 -2.53
N ILE A 125 1.96 -8.75 -2.47
CA ILE A 125 2.64 -8.28 -1.26
C ILE A 125 2.72 -6.75 -1.26
N GLY A 126 2.96 -6.19 -0.10
CA GLY A 126 3.23 -4.76 0.09
C GLY A 126 2.24 -4.07 1.02
N ALA A 127 2.74 -3.08 1.72
CA ALA A 127 1.95 -2.18 2.55
C ALA A 127 1.00 -1.28 1.73
N SER A 128 1.21 -1.19 0.42
CA SER A 128 0.64 -0.16 -0.46
C SER A 128 -0.89 -0.16 -0.52
N GLY A 129 -1.53 -1.33 -0.40
CA GLY A 129 -2.99 -1.42 -0.32
C GLY A 129 -3.55 -0.74 0.93
N ALA A 130 -2.96 -0.99 2.10
CA ALA A 130 -3.33 -0.32 3.35
C ALA A 130 -2.96 1.17 3.34
N ILE A 131 -1.80 1.52 2.77
CA ILE A 131 -1.36 2.91 2.57
C ILE A 131 -2.33 3.65 1.63
N ALA A 132 -2.84 3.00 0.59
CA ALA A 132 -3.89 3.59 -0.26
C ALA A 132 -5.12 3.98 0.55
N GLY A 133 -5.48 3.21 1.59
CA GLY A 133 -6.50 3.59 2.56
C GLY A 133 -6.14 4.87 3.33
N VAL A 134 -4.90 5.00 3.76
CA VAL A 134 -4.41 6.24 4.39
C VAL A 134 -4.53 7.43 3.43
N LEU A 135 -4.17 7.24 2.16
CA LEU A 135 -4.32 8.28 1.11
C LEU A 135 -5.80 8.67 0.89
N GLY A 136 -6.71 7.67 0.88
CA GLY A 136 -8.16 7.92 0.75
C GLY A 136 -8.73 8.70 1.93
N ALA A 137 -8.31 8.38 3.16
CA ALA A 137 -8.68 9.16 4.34
C ALA A 137 -8.09 10.58 4.30
N TYR A 138 -6.81 10.72 3.92
CA TYR A 138 -6.15 12.02 3.76
C TYR A 138 -6.85 12.90 2.72
N PHE A 139 -7.23 12.32 1.58
CA PHE A 139 -8.00 13.00 0.53
C PHE A 139 -9.26 13.68 1.06
N VAL A 140 -9.98 13.02 1.97
CA VAL A 140 -11.23 13.54 2.57
C VAL A 140 -10.94 14.54 3.69
N LEU A 141 -9.97 14.23 4.56
CA LEU A 141 -9.70 14.99 5.78
C LEU A 141 -8.90 16.27 5.51
N PHE A 142 -7.97 16.22 4.57
CA PHE A 142 -6.99 17.27 4.28
C PHE A 142 -6.94 17.73 2.82
N PRO A 143 -8.09 17.98 2.15
CA PRO A 143 -8.15 18.21 0.70
C PRO A 143 -7.35 19.42 0.21
N ARG A 144 -7.15 20.42 1.07
CA ARG A 144 -6.44 21.68 0.74
C ARG A 144 -4.99 21.71 1.18
N SER A 145 -4.52 20.71 1.91
CA SER A 145 -3.10 20.59 2.31
C SER A 145 -2.24 20.50 1.05
N LYS A 146 -1.10 21.19 1.08
CA LYS A 146 -0.17 21.24 -0.06
C LYS A 146 0.85 20.12 0.05
N ILE A 147 0.99 19.32 -1.00
CA ILE A 147 1.99 18.26 -1.13
C ILE A 147 3.11 18.80 -1.98
N LEU A 148 4.32 18.85 -1.42
CA LEU A 148 5.52 19.20 -2.16
C LEU A 148 5.89 18.06 -3.10
N THR A 149 5.69 18.28 -4.38
CA THR A 149 5.85 17.28 -5.42
C THR A 149 7.04 17.64 -6.30
N LEU A 150 7.98 16.68 -6.43
CA LEU A 150 9.09 16.81 -7.36
C LEU A 150 8.58 16.48 -8.77
N VAL A 151 8.67 17.46 -9.65
CA VAL A 151 8.19 17.34 -11.03
C VAL A 151 9.39 17.36 -11.98
N PHE A 152 9.44 16.35 -12.86
CA PHE A 152 10.45 16.19 -13.91
C PHE A 152 9.78 16.46 -15.26
N LEU A 153 9.89 17.67 -15.77
CA LEU A 153 9.45 18.02 -17.11
C LEU A 153 10.68 18.36 -17.98
N PHE A 154 10.95 19.65 -18.17
CA PHE A 154 12.16 20.11 -18.88
C PHE A 154 13.33 20.34 -17.92
N TRP A 155 13.03 20.59 -16.65
CA TRP A 155 13.94 20.70 -15.52
C TRP A 155 13.31 20.15 -14.25
N ILE A 156 14.15 19.90 -13.25
CA ILE A 156 13.67 19.44 -11.94
C ILE A 156 13.13 20.65 -11.16
N THR A 157 11.87 20.60 -10.76
CA THR A 157 11.24 21.64 -9.95
C THR A 157 10.38 21.05 -8.85
N ILE A 158 10.17 21.81 -7.77
CA ILE A 158 9.28 21.44 -6.68
C ILE A 158 8.03 22.30 -6.79
N VAL A 159 6.87 21.64 -6.89
CA VAL A 159 5.55 22.27 -6.98
C VAL A 159 4.69 21.87 -5.80
N ALA A 160 4.04 22.83 -5.17
CA ALA A 160 3.09 22.58 -4.08
C ALA A 160 1.69 22.31 -4.66
N ILE A 161 1.29 21.04 -4.73
CA ILE A 161 0.01 20.61 -5.30
C ILE A 161 -1.00 20.36 -4.17
N PRO A 162 -2.25 20.84 -4.27
CA PRO A 162 -3.30 20.49 -3.32
C PRO A 162 -3.51 18.97 -3.25
N ALA A 163 -3.67 18.43 -2.03
CA ALA A 163 -3.80 16.98 -1.81
C ALA A 163 -4.93 16.36 -2.61
N VAL A 164 -6.07 17.05 -2.73
CA VAL A 164 -7.21 16.57 -3.51
C VAL A 164 -6.86 16.38 -4.99
N VAL A 165 -6.01 17.24 -5.55
CA VAL A 165 -5.57 17.13 -6.95
C VAL A 165 -4.55 16.00 -7.10
N PHE A 166 -3.51 15.99 -6.27
CA PHE A 166 -2.45 14.98 -6.31
C PHE A 166 -3.02 13.56 -6.12
N LEU A 167 -3.78 13.36 -5.05
CA LEU A 167 -4.34 12.04 -4.71
C LEU A 167 -5.49 11.64 -5.65
N GLY A 168 -6.27 12.60 -6.15
CA GLY A 168 -7.30 12.35 -7.15
C GLY A 168 -6.71 11.85 -8.48
N LEU A 169 -5.66 12.50 -8.98
CA LEU A 169 -4.94 12.07 -10.18
C LEU A 169 -4.26 10.70 -9.96
N TRP A 170 -3.66 10.50 -8.79
CA TRP A 170 -3.08 9.20 -8.41
C TRP A 170 -4.14 8.09 -8.42
N PHE A 171 -5.33 8.34 -7.86
CA PHE A 171 -6.43 7.37 -7.86
C PHE A 171 -6.93 7.05 -9.28
N VAL A 172 -7.14 8.08 -10.10
CA VAL A 172 -7.55 7.90 -11.51
C VAL A 172 -6.52 7.05 -12.27
N TYR A 173 -5.22 7.32 -12.05
CA TYR A 173 -4.15 6.50 -12.61
C TYR A 173 -4.28 5.03 -12.19
N GLN A 174 -4.46 4.73 -10.90
CA GLN A 174 -4.61 3.36 -10.41
C GLN A 174 -5.82 2.67 -11.05
N PHE A 175 -6.96 3.37 -11.13
CA PHE A 175 -8.17 2.83 -11.71
C PHE A 175 -8.03 2.52 -13.21
N LEU A 176 -7.47 3.44 -13.98
CA LEU A 176 -7.28 3.27 -15.42
C LEU A 176 -6.31 2.10 -15.72
N TYR A 177 -5.16 2.06 -15.06
CA TYR A 177 -4.17 1.01 -15.27
C TYR A 177 -4.69 -0.36 -14.81
N GLY A 178 -5.43 -0.41 -13.72
CA GLY A 178 -6.13 -1.63 -13.30
C GLY A 178 -7.16 -2.10 -14.33
N SER A 179 -7.92 -1.17 -14.93
CA SER A 179 -8.99 -1.49 -15.89
C SER A 179 -8.48 -2.02 -17.23
N ILE A 180 -7.31 -1.55 -17.69
CA ILE A 180 -6.69 -2.04 -18.93
C ILE A 180 -5.82 -3.28 -18.72
N GLY A 181 -5.78 -3.82 -17.49
CA GLY A 181 -4.95 -4.98 -17.17
C GLY A 181 -3.45 -4.70 -17.34
N ALA A 182 -3.02 -3.46 -17.10
CA ALA A 182 -1.61 -3.09 -17.24
C ALA A 182 -0.75 -3.96 -16.32
N GLY A 183 0.20 -4.70 -16.92
CA GLY A 183 1.16 -5.52 -16.22
C GLY A 183 2.13 -4.70 -15.37
N GLY A 184 3.24 -5.30 -14.94
CA GLY A 184 4.31 -4.60 -14.22
C GLY A 184 4.36 -4.87 -12.72
N GLY A 185 3.67 -5.89 -12.22
CA GLY A 185 3.78 -6.34 -10.83
C GLY A 185 3.08 -5.43 -9.81
N VAL A 186 2.28 -4.46 -10.27
CA VAL A 186 1.52 -3.56 -9.39
C VAL A 186 0.08 -4.04 -9.24
N ALA A 187 -0.36 -4.21 -7.99
CA ALA A 187 -1.73 -4.60 -7.66
C ALA A 187 -2.67 -3.37 -7.67
N TYR A 188 -2.95 -2.80 -8.84
CA TYR A 188 -3.73 -1.57 -8.99
C TYR A 188 -5.09 -1.66 -8.29
N TRP A 189 -5.79 -2.78 -8.39
CA TRP A 189 -7.09 -2.98 -7.74
C TRP A 189 -6.99 -3.04 -6.21
N ALA A 190 -5.85 -3.48 -5.66
CA ALA A 190 -5.61 -3.34 -4.22
C ALA A 190 -5.52 -1.86 -3.82
N HIS A 191 -4.85 -1.04 -4.61
CA HIS A 191 -4.78 0.41 -4.35
C HIS A 191 -6.17 1.07 -4.44
N VAL A 192 -6.98 0.73 -5.43
CA VAL A 192 -8.36 1.22 -5.56
C VAL A 192 -9.20 0.81 -4.35
N GLY A 193 -9.15 -0.46 -3.96
CA GLY A 193 -9.91 -0.97 -2.80
C GLY A 193 -9.53 -0.31 -1.48
N GLY A 194 -8.22 -0.16 -1.25
CA GLY A 194 -7.71 0.55 -0.08
C GLY A 194 -8.17 2.01 -0.06
N PHE A 195 -7.99 2.73 -1.16
CA PHE A 195 -8.35 4.15 -1.27
C PHE A 195 -9.85 4.39 -1.01
N VAL A 196 -10.72 3.57 -1.60
CA VAL A 196 -12.18 3.64 -1.38
C VAL A 196 -12.51 3.37 0.10
N THR A 197 -11.89 2.34 0.70
CA THR A 197 -12.04 2.06 2.14
C THR A 197 -11.63 3.29 2.96
N GLY A 198 -10.52 3.92 2.62
CA GLY A 198 -10.04 5.14 3.28
C GLY A 198 -11.01 6.32 3.16
N ILE A 199 -11.60 6.53 1.99
CA ILE A 199 -12.65 7.55 1.80
C ILE A 199 -13.82 7.31 2.74
N VAL A 200 -14.32 6.07 2.82
CA VAL A 200 -15.46 5.72 3.69
C VAL A 200 -15.16 6.05 5.16
N PHE A 201 -13.99 5.67 5.64
CA PHE A 201 -13.57 6.00 7.01
C PHE A 201 -13.39 7.51 7.22
N GLY A 202 -12.77 8.21 6.28
CA GLY A 202 -12.58 9.66 6.34
C GLY A 202 -13.90 10.43 6.41
N VAL A 203 -14.88 10.05 5.57
CA VAL A 203 -16.22 10.65 5.58
C VAL A 203 -16.95 10.37 6.89
N ALA A 204 -16.93 9.13 7.36
CA ALA A 204 -17.56 8.73 8.62
C ALA A 204 -16.95 9.50 9.82
N TRP A 205 -15.63 9.70 9.82
CA TRP A 205 -14.94 10.44 10.87
C TRP A 205 -15.28 11.93 10.85
N ARG A 206 -15.25 12.54 9.68
CA ARG A 206 -15.62 13.96 9.48
C ARG A 206 -17.05 14.24 9.93
N GLY A 207 -17.99 13.33 9.65
CA GLY A 207 -19.37 13.43 10.11
C GLY A 207 -19.51 13.38 11.63
N ARG A 208 -18.70 12.55 12.32
CA ARG A 208 -18.69 12.48 13.80
C ARG A 208 -18.15 13.74 14.45
N ARG A 209 -17.08 14.35 13.92
CA ARG A 209 -16.53 15.61 14.45
C ARG A 209 -17.56 16.74 14.34
N ARG A 210 -18.22 16.86 13.18
CA ARG A 210 -19.25 17.88 12.95
C ARG A 210 -20.44 17.75 13.92
N LYS A 211 -20.86 16.52 14.27
CA LYS A 211 -21.95 16.28 15.25
C LYS A 211 -21.55 16.59 16.69
N ARG A 212 -20.26 16.58 17.02
CA ARG A 212 -19.72 16.89 18.35
C ARG A 212 -19.35 18.38 18.54
N GLY A 213 -19.55 19.23 17.54
CA GLY A 213 -19.20 20.65 17.58
C GLY A 213 -17.69 20.95 17.60
N LEU A 214 -16.88 19.96 17.17
CA LEU A 214 -15.42 20.05 17.10
C LEU A 214 -14.96 20.32 15.67
#